data_6c5ffd592226ba5b9113d7653d868694
#
_entry.id   6c5ffd592226ba5b9113d7653d868694
#
_cell.length_a   1.000
_cell.length_b   1.000
_cell.length_c   1.000
_cell.angle_alpha   90.00
_cell.angle_beta   90.00
_cell.angle_gamma   90.00
#
_symmetry.space_group_name_H-M   'P 1'
#
loop_
_entity.id
_entity.type
_entity.pdbx_description
1 polymer ?
#
loop_
_entity_poly.entity_id
_entity_poly.type
_entity_poly.pdbx_seq_one_letter_code
_entity_poly.pdbx_strand_id
1 'polypeptide(L)'
;MKALARFAVLSGSVALTFFTMAGPEPLSVNESKNEAKPEEPRLWQGFYIGINAGYAFDLDTDVSDLDFLNAGPPVRTFSFDSDGPVAGGQVGFNLQPLSWLVLGIEGDVGYLGVHGRARQPGSPPAGTFAEINPGVYATARGRIGWAHDNWLLYATGGWFGSDYERRIDDTTICSCGTVLGKGSNDDFESGYTVGGGLEWLFRDHWSLRIEYLYFNLENSTVNVPVFQSGTFRFGFDDDGHIVRGGLNFKF
;
A
#
# COMPACT_ATOMS: atom_id res chain seq x y z
N MET A 1 -35.24 -22.55 -7.64
CA MET A 1 -36.18 -21.65 -8.32
C MET A 1 -35.35 -20.49 -8.86
N LYS A 2 -35.23 -20.44 -10.21
CA LYS A 2 -34.39 -19.47 -10.93
C LYS A 2 -35.26 -18.26 -11.30
N ALA A 3 -34.87 -17.05 -10.92
CA ALA A 3 -35.45 -15.81 -11.38
C ALA A 3 -34.49 -15.17 -12.39
N LEU A 4 -34.90 -15.17 -13.66
CA LEU A 4 -34.26 -14.45 -14.75
C LEU A 4 -34.81 -13.00 -14.77
N ALA A 5 -33.93 -12.02 -14.65
CA ALA A 5 -34.22 -10.62 -14.93
C ALA A 5 -34.00 -10.33 -16.41
N ARG A 6 -35.06 -9.91 -17.11
CA ARG A 6 -35.02 -9.48 -18.52
C ARG A 6 -34.72 -7.98 -18.56
N PHE A 7 -33.64 -7.60 -19.26
CA PHE A 7 -33.40 -6.21 -19.67
C PHE A 7 -34.21 -5.92 -20.97
N ALA A 8 -35.07 -4.91 -20.91
CA ALA A 8 -35.76 -4.37 -22.07
C ALA A 8 -34.93 -3.25 -22.70
N VAL A 9 -34.59 -3.41 -23.97
CA VAL A 9 -33.96 -2.36 -24.79
C VAL A 9 -35.06 -1.53 -25.41
N LEU A 10 -35.13 -0.25 -25.07
CA LEU A 10 -35.98 0.73 -25.75
C LEU A 10 -35.19 1.34 -26.91
N SER A 11 -35.57 1.02 -28.12
CA SER A 11 -35.15 1.67 -29.36
C SER A 11 -36.08 2.86 -29.64
N GLY A 12 -35.61 4.06 -29.43
CA GLY A 12 -36.30 5.29 -29.83
C GLY A 12 -35.86 5.76 -31.21
N SER A 13 -36.73 5.67 -32.19
CA SER A 13 -36.50 6.23 -33.53
C SER A 13 -36.84 7.73 -33.50
N VAL A 14 -35.85 8.59 -33.82
CA VAL A 14 -36.06 10.03 -34.01
C VAL A 14 -36.26 10.28 -35.50
N ALA A 15 -37.49 10.72 -35.88
CA ALA A 15 -37.82 11.15 -37.23
C ALA A 15 -37.30 12.60 -37.44
N LEU A 16 -36.44 12.79 -38.44
CA LEU A 16 -35.92 14.07 -38.86
C LEU A 16 -36.85 14.69 -39.90
N THR A 17 -37.58 15.74 -39.56
CA THR A 17 -38.40 16.56 -40.48
C THR A 17 -37.53 17.69 -41.02
N PHE A 18 -37.29 17.69 -42.31
CA PHE A 18 -36.63 18.80 -43.00
C PHE A 18 -37.61 19.93 -43.31
N PHE A 19 -37.40 21.09 -42.73
CA PHE A 19 -38.03 22.33 -43.14
C PHE A 19 -37.04 23.12 -44.02
N THR A 20 -37.33 23.31 -45.28
CA THR A 20 -36.63 24.24 -46.16
C THR A 20 -37.29 25.61 -46.07
N MET A 21 -36.60 26.56 -45.52
CA MET A 21 -36.96 27.99 -45.60
C MET A 21 -35.86 28.76 -46.33
N ALA A 22 -36.31 29.60 -47.27
CA ALA A 22 -35.48 30.48 -48.07
C ALA A 22 -34.72 31.51 -47.22
N GLY A 23 -33.49 31.78 -47.59
CA GLY A 23 -32.55 32.57 -46.77
C GLY A 23 -32.79 34.07 -46.78
N PRO A 24 -32.24 34.77 -45.83
CA PRO A 24 -31.74 36.11 -45.96
C PRO A 24 -30.22 36.15 -46.03
N GLU A 25 -29.72 37.21 -46.56
CA GLU A 25 -28.35 37.56 -46.96
C GLU A 25 -27.21 37.22 -45.96
N PRO A 26 -25.98 37.06 -46.44
CA PRO A 26 -24.85 36.72 -45.57
C PRO A 26 -24.48 37.92 -44.70
N LEU A 27 -24.86 37.83 -43.44
CA LEU A 27 -24.23 38.64 -42.39
C LEU A 27 -22.76 38.29 -42.33
N SER A 28 -21.91 39.30 -42.49
CA SER A 28 -20.48 39.17 -42.26
C SER A 28 -20.24 38.68 -40.83
N VAL A 29 -20.02 37.40 -40.70
CA VAL A 29 -19.56 36.82 -39.45
C VAL A 29 -18.14 37.33 -39.26
N ASN A 30 -17.97 38.30 -38.35
CA ASN A 30 -16.68 38.54 -37.75
C ASN A 30 -16.27 37.23 -37.11
N GLU A 31 -15.44 36.44 -37.81
CA GLU A 31 -14.67 35.35 -37.19
C GLU A 31 -13.76 36.00 -36.14
N SER A 32 -14.31 36.16 -34.96
CA SER A 32 -13.47 36.27 -33.78
C SER A 32 -12.61 35.00 -33.78
N LYS A 33 -11.40 35.11 -34.31
CA LYS A 33 -10.33 34.15 -34.06
C LYS A 33 -10.26 34.00 -32.53
N ASN A 34 -10.96 33.06 -31.99
CA ASN A 34 -10.59 32.48 -30.70
C ASN A 34 -9.22 31.86 -30.93
N GLU A 35 -8.16 32.64 -30.75
CA GLU A 35 -6.83 32.08 -30.57
C GLU A 35 -6.92 31.16 -29.38
N ALA A 36 -6.98 29.87 -29.67
CA ALA A 36 -6.92 28.85 -28.64
C ALA A 36 -5.65 29.14 -27.82
N LYS A 37 -5.84 29.54 -26.58
CA LYS A 37 -4.73 29.71 -25.63
C LYS A 37 -3.85 28.46 -25.76
N PRO A 38 -2.53 28.60 -25.98
CA PRO A 38 -1.66 27.44 -26.09
C PRO A 38 -1.94 26.50 -24.90
N GLU A 39 -2.30 25.25 -25.17
CA GLU A 39 -2.45 24.26 -24.11
C GLU A 39 -1.10 24.11 -23.41
N GLU A 40 -1.06 24.41 -22.13
CA GLU A 40 0.14 24.20 -21.33
C GLU A 40 0.50 22.70 -21.37
N PRO A 41 1.78 22.36 -21.58
CA PRO A 41 2.18 20.97 -21.74
C PRO A 41 1.83 20.15 -20.49
N ARG A 42 1.10 19.05 -20.69
CA ARG A 42 0.71 18.13 -19.61
C ARG A 42 1.83 17.11 -19.38
N LEU A 43 2.93 17.57 -18.79
CA LEU A 43 4.16 16.82 -18.64
C LEU A 43 4.00 15.51 -17.82
N TRP A 44 3.02 15.45 -16.92
CA TRP A 44 2.84 14.35 -15.99
C TRP A 44 1.77 13.35 -16.40
N GLN A 45 1.04 13.61 -17.48
CA GLN A 45 -0.05 12.73 -17.95
C GLN A 45 0.51 11.50 -18.65
N GLY A 46 -0.09 10.33 -18.39
CA GLY A 46 0.20 9.07 -19.09
C GLY A 46 0.56 7.91 -18.16
N PHE A 47 0.88 6.79 -18.78
CA PHE A 47 1.38 5.60 -18.08
C PHE A 47 2.86 5.75 -17.76
N TYR A 48 3.27 5.11 -16.67
CA TYR A 48 4.68 4.96 -16.31
C TYR A 48 4.93 3.60 -15.67
N ILE A 49 6.16 3.15 -15.78
CA ILE A 49 6.70 1.97 -15.08
C ILE A 49 8.01 2.39 -14.43
N GLY A 50 8.35 1.79 -13.31
CA GLY A 50 9.58 2.14 -12.61
C GLY A 50 10.07 1.07 -11.67
N ILE A 51 11.23 1.35 -11.10
CA ILE A 51 11.86 0.56 -10.04
C ILE A 51 12.10 1.46 -8.84
N ASN A 52 12.12 0.87 -7.65
CA ASN A 52 12.43 1.57 -6.42
C ASN A 52 13.33 0.73 -5.52
N ALA A 53 14.07 1.43 -4.67
CA ALA A 53 14.85 0.83 -3.58
C ALA A 53 14.93 1.82 -2.42
N GLY A 54 15.04 1.30 -1.21
CA GLY A 54 15.04 2.12 0.00
C GLY A 54 15.26 1.31 1.27
N TYR A 55 14.72 1.82 2.34
CA TYR A 55 14.87 1.25 3.67
C TYR A 55 13.57 1.38 4.46
N ALA A 56 13.16 0.29 5.09
CA ALA A 56 12.09 0.26 6.06
C ALA A 56 12.69 0.39 7.46
N PHE A 57 12.09 1.20 8.31
CA PHE A 57 12.57 1.48 9.66
C PHE A 57 11.39 1.70 10.60
N ASP A 58 11.66 1.60 11.91
CA ASP A 58 10.63 1.67 12.96
C ASP A 58 9.44 0.74 12.61
N LEU A 59 9.76 -0.52 12.19
CA LEU A 59 8.73 -1.54 12.12
C LEU A 59 8.47 -2.00 13.55
N ASP A 60 7.51 -1.33 14.17
CA ASP A 60 7.00 -1.70 15.49
C ASP A 60 6.12 -2.94 15.38
N THR A 61 6.48 -3.97 16.13
CA THR A 61 5.68 -5.17 16.29
C THR A 61 5.29 -5.30 17.76
N ASP A 62 4.01 -5.08 18.03
CA ASP A 62 3.43 -5.31 19.36
C ASP A 62 2.91 -6.76 19.45
N VAL A 63 3.50 -7.53 20.36
CA VAL A 63 3.10 -8.91 20.63
C VAL A 63 2.34 -8.98 21.93
N SER A 64 1.09 -9.44 21.89
CA SER A 64 0.21 -9.57 23.05
C SER A 64 -0.12 -11.03 23.35
N ASP A 65 0.19 -11.51 24.56
CA ASP A 65 -0.26 -12.80 25.08
C ASP A 65 -1.74 -12.71 25.49
N LEU A 66 -2.63 -13.21 24.64
CA LEU A 66 -4.08 -13.08 24.80
C LEU A 66 -4.66 -14.05 25.81
N ASP A 67 -4.06 -15.22 26.01
CA ASP A 67 -4.58 -16.32 26.85
C ASP A 67 -3.72 -16.56 28.11
N PHE A 68 -2.74 -15.69 28.39
CA PHE A 68 -1.94 -15.74 29.62
C PHE A 68 -1.10 -17.00 29.77
N LEU A 69 -0.43 -17.44 28.70
CA LEU A 69 0.49 -18.59 28.76
C LEU A 69 1.53 -18.45 29.87
N ASN A 70 2.02 -17.24 30.09
CA ASN A 70 2.96 -16.91 31.16
C ASN A 70 2.23 -16.21 32.31
N ALA A 71 1.64 -16.98 33.21
CA ALA A 71 0.84 -16.52 34.37
C ALA A 71 1.66 -15.83 35.47
N GLY A 72 2.91 -15.40 35.22
CA GLY A 72 3.70 -14.58 36.16
C GLY A 72 3.44 -13.09 35.95
N PRO A 73 3.71 -12.21 36.93
CA PRO A 73 3.61 -10.79 36.66
C PRO A 73 4.75 -10.36 35.72
N PRO A 74 4.56 -9.61 34.78
CA PRO A 74 3.48 -9.09 34.03
C PRO A 74 3.83 -8.42 32.75
N VAL A 75 4.45 -8.91 31.81
CA VAL A 75 4.45 -8.21 30.52
C VAL A 75 3.67 -9.05 29.54
N ARG A 76 2.37 -8.76 29.46
CA ARG A 76 1.45 -9.38 28.50
C ARG A 76 1.70 -8.92 27.08
N THR A 77 2.22 -7.71 26.95
CA THR A 77 2.55 -7.10 25.68
C THR A 77 4.01 -6.69 25.70
N PHE A 78 4.73 -7.02 24.65
CA PHE A 78 6.09 -6.55 24.44
C PHE A 78 6.25 -6.17 22.98
N SER A 79 7.01 -5.14 22.72
CA SER A 79 7.29 -4.66 21.36
C SER A 79 8.76 -4.82 21.02
N PHE A 80 9.02 -4.80 19.75
CA PHE A 80 10.37 -4.72 19.20
C PHE A 80 10.35 -4.08 17.83
N ASP A 81 11.38 -3.32 17.56
CA ASP A 81 11.59 -2.65 16.30
C ASP A 81 12.42 -3.51 15.36
N SER A 82 12.11 -3.40 14.09
CA SER A 82 12.84 -4.08 13.04
C SER A 82 13.08 -3.11 11.89
N ASP A 83 14.15 -3.36 11.16
CA ASP A 83 14.51 -2.54 10.02
C ASP A 83 15.20 -3.35 8.92
N GLY A 84 15.21 -2.82 7.70
CA GLY A 84 15.86 -3.51 6.59
C GLY A 84 15.65 -2.87 5.23
N PRO A 85 16.39 -3.35 4.22
CA PRO A 85 16.28 -2.84 2.87
C PRO A 85 14.95 -3.23 2.22
N VAL A 86 14.47 -2.35 1.33
CA VAL A 86 13.32 -2.61 0.45
C VAL A 86 13.71 -2.38 -1.00
N ALA A 87 13.16 -3.20 -1.91
CA ALA A 87 13.32 -3.00 -3.34
C ALA A 87 12.11 -3.54 -4.08
N GLY A 88 11.75 -2.91 -5.20
CA GLY A 88 10.57 -3.31 -5.95
C GLY A 88 10.41 -2.63 -7.30
N GLY A 89 9.26 -2.88 -7.92
CA GLY A 89 8.82 -2.26 -9.15
C GLY A 89 7.43 -1.67 -9.00
N GLN A 90 7.14 -0.62 -9.75
CA GLN A 90 5.87 0.05 -9.78
C GLN A 90 5.36 0.29 -11.19
N VAL A 91 4.05 0.38 -11.32
CA VAL A 91 3.35 0.80 -12.52
C VAL A 91 2.23 1.77 -12.12
N GLY A 92 2.03 2.82 -12.90
CA GLY A 92 0.98 3.76 -12.60
C GLY A 92 0.47 4.51 -13.82
N PHE A 93 -0.60 5.24 -13.59
CA PHE A 93 -1.22 6.10 -14.58
C PHE A 93 -1.62 7.42 -13.95
N ASN A 94 -1.27 8.52 -14.62
CA ASN A 94 -1.62 9.87 -14.21
C ASN A 94 -2.55 10.54 -15.20
N LEU A 95 -3.50 11.25 -14.65
CA LEU A 95 -4.30 12.28 -15.32
C LEU A 95 -3.84 13.64 -14.84
N GLN A 96 -3.65 14.58 -15.75
CA GLN A 96 -3.34 15.98 -15.44
C GLN A 96 -4.48 16.87 -15.96
N PRO A 97 -5.61 16.98 -15.19
CA PRO A 97 -6.76 17.76 -15.65
C PRO A 97 -6.49 19.26 -15.74
N LEU A 98 -5.61 19.76 -14.90
CA LEU A 98 -5.14 21.15 -14.89
C LEU A 98 -3.60 21.15 -14.98
N SER A 99 -3.01 22.24 -15.46
CA SER A 99 -1.54 22.36 -15.58
C SER A 99 -0.80 22.07 -14.27
N TRP A 100 -1.40 22.38 -13.14
CA TRP A 100 -0.83 22.22 -11.80
C TRP A 100 -1.34 20.99 -11.02
N LEU A 101 -2.45 20.33 -11.46
CA LEU A 101 -3.07 19.24 -10.72
C LEU A 101 -2.84 17.91 -11.41
N VAL A 102 -2.27 16.96 -10.69
CA VAL A 102 -2.10 15.57 -11.11
C VAL A 102 -2.91 14.65 -10.20
N LEU A 103 -3.69 13.77 -10.80
CA LEU A 103 -4.42 12.69 -10.13
C LEU A 103 -3.91 11.38 -10.72
N GLY A 104 -3.62 10.39 -9.89
CA GLY A 104 -3.08 9.13 -10.38
C GLY A 104 -3.47 7.93 -9.55
N ILE A 105 -3.21 6.77 -10.14
CA ILE A 105 -3.26 5.48 -9.47
C ILE A 105 -1.92 4.78 -9.69
N GLU A 106 -1.46 4.08 -8.68
CA GLU A 106 -0.18 3.35 -8.70
C GLU A 106 -0.33 2.02 -8.00
N GLY A 107 0.26 0.99 -8.58
CA GLY A 107 0.48 -0.29 -7.94
C GLY A 107 1.96 -0.61 -7.89
N ASP A 108 2.43 -1.18 -6.80
CA ASP A 108 3.79 -1.67 -6.69
C ASP A 108 3.87 -3.03 -6.01
N VAL A 109 4.91 -3.77 -6.34
CA VAL A 109 5.28 -5.04 -5.73
C VAL A 109 6.77 -4.99 -5.41
N GLY A 110 7.13 -5.43 -4.23
CA GLY A 110 8.51 -5.42 -3.80
C GLY A 110 8.79 -6.46 -2.71
N TYR A 111 10.01 -6.42 -2.23
CA TYR A 111 10.50 -7.27 -1.17
C TYR A 111 10.95 -6.43 0.02
N LEU A 112 10.53 -6.84 1.23
CA LEU A 112 10.96 -6.31 2.51
C LEU A 112 12.03 -7.23 3.09
N GLY A 113 13.28 -6.81 3.10
CA GLY A 113 14.40 -7.57 3.65
C GLY A 113 14.59 -7.31 5.14
N VAL A 114 13.50 -7.31 5.90
CA VAL A 114 13.46 -7.00 7.33
C VAL A 114 13.50 -8.30 8.13
N HIS A 115 14.15 -8.28 9.28
CA HIS A 115 14.16 -9.41 10.23
C HIS A 115 14.07 -8.87 11.65
N GLY A 116 13.07 -9.32 12.39
CA GLY A 116 12.89 -8.96 13.78
C GLY A 116 12.76 -10.18 14.69
N ARG A 117 13.43 -10.11 15.85
CA ARG A 117 13.31 -11.14 16.89
C ARG A 117 13.40 -10.52 18.27
N ALA A 118 12.44 -10.83 19.10
CA ALA A 118 12.47 -10.41 20.49
C ALA A 118 12.11 -11.54 21.45
N ARG A 119 12.52 -11.35 22.67
CA ARG A 119 12.18 -12.24 23.78
C ARG A 119 11.20 -11.54 24.71
N GLN A 120 10.16 -12.23 25.12
CA GLN A 120 9.21 -11.73 26.10
C GLN A 120 9.92 -11.36 27.41
N PRO A 121 9.85 -10.11 27.89
CA PRO A 121 10.46 -9.68 29.15
C PRO A 121 9.90 -10.46 30.35
N GLY A 122 10.81 -10.83 31.29
CA GLY A 122 10.41 -11.58 32.49
C GLY A 122 10.27 -13.08 32.27
N SER A 123 10.35 -13.58 31.04
CA SER A 123 10.37 -15.02 30.78
C SER A 123 11.70 -15.65 31.27
N PRO A 124 11.70 -16.93 31.69
CA PRO A 124 12.91 -17.67 32.06
C PRO A 124 13.98 -17.68 30.94
N PRO A 125 15.26 -18.02 31.22
CA PRO A 125 16.32 -18.05 30.21
C PRO A 125 16.00 -18.85 28.94
N ALA A 126 15.07 -19.79 29.02
CA ALA A 126 14.57 -20.59 27.90
C ALA A 126 13.13 -20.20 27.52
N GLY A 127 12.74 -18.94 27.64
CA GLY A 127 11.34 -18.49 27.50
C GLY A 127 10.84 -18.25 26.07
N THR A 128 9.80 -17.45 25.98
CA THR A 128 9.08 -17.17 24.72
C THR A 128 9.84 -16.18 23.85
N PHE A 129 10.02 -16.51 22.58
CA PHE A 129 10.58 -15.67 21.53
C PHE A 129 9.54 -15.46 20.45
N ALA A 130 9.42 -14.21 20.01
CA ALA A 130 8.69 -13.84 18.81
C ALA A 130 9.68 -13.49 17.70
N GLU A 131 9.39 -13.93 16.49
CA GLU A 131 10.18 -13.65 15.29
C GLU A 131 9.23 -13.28 14.15
N ILE A 132 9.60 -12.24 13.41
CA ILE A 132 8.92 -11.82 12.18
C ILE A 132 9.90 -11.83 11.02
N ASN A 133 9.40 -12.21 9.86
CA ASN A 133 10.15 -12.25 8.62
C ASN A 133 9.20 -11.86 7.47
N PRO A 134 8.94 -10.55 7.27
CA PRO A 134 8.16 -10.11 6.13
C PRO A 134 8.90 -10.40 4.82
N GLY A 135 8.14 -10.74 3.79
CA GLY A 135 8.65 -11.14 2.49
C GLY A 135 8.21 -10.20 1.39
N VAL A 136 7.37 -10.69 0.50
CA VAL A 136 6.84 -9.91 -0.61
C VAL A 136 5.73 -8.98 -0.11
N TYR A 137 5.78 -7.72 -0.53
CA TYR A 137 4.69 -6.76 -0.30
C TYR A 137 4.11 -6.28 -1.62
N ALA A 138 2.86 -5.82 -1.58
CA ALA A 138 2.19 -5.16 -2.69
C ALA A 138 1.38 -3.97 -2.20
N THR A 139 1.23 -2.95 -3.04
CA THR A 139 0.36 -1.80 -2.75
C THR A 139 -0.53 -1.46 -3.94
N ALA A 140 -1.70 -0.88 -3.63
CA ALA A 140 -2.58 -0.24 -4.61
C ALA A 140 -3.03 1.12 -4.05
N ARG A 141 -2.59 2.20 -4.67
CA ARG A 141 -2.69 3.55 -4.11
C ARG A 141 -3.26 4.56 -5.10
N GLY A 142 -4.04 5.50 -4.57
CA GLY A 142 -4.32 6.75 -5.25
C GLY A 142 -3.25 7.78 -4.96
N ARG A 143 -3.00 8.72 -5.88
CA ARG A 143 -2.14 9.87 -5.64
C ARG A 143 -2.76 11.16 -6.13
N ILE A 144 -2.51 12.24 -5.39
CA ILE A 144 -2.86 13.60 -5.76
C ILE A 144 -1.61 14.46 -5.65
N GLY A 145 -1.31 15.24 -6.70
CA GLY A 145 -0.09 16.01 -6.75
C GLY A 145 -0.25 17.40 -7.31
N TRP A 146 0.66 18.26 -6.89
CA TRP A 146 0.86 19.60 -7.42
C TRP A 146 2.09 19.62 -8.34
N ALA A 147 1.85 19.88 -9.62
CA ALA A 147 2.88 19.96 -10.65
C ALA A 147 3.31 21.41 -10.86
N HIS A 148 4.61 21.64 -10.90
CA HIS A 148 5.23 22.89 -11.25
C HIS A 148 6.44 22.61 -12.14
N ASP A 149 6.33 22.94 -13.42
CA ASP A 149 7.32 22.57 -14.42
C ASP A 149 7.69 21.08 -14.36
N ASN A 150 8.95 20.76 -14.15
CA ASN A 150 9.48 19.41 -14.08
C ASN A 150 9.39 18.78 -12.68
N TRP A 151 8.71 19.42 -11.73
CA TRP A 151 8.57 18.94 -10.37
C TRP A 151 7.11 18.55 -10.07
N LEU A 152 6.96 17.46 -9.37
CA LEU A 152 5.67 16.98 -8.86
C LEU A 152 5.80 16.66 -7.37
N LEU A 153 5.14 17.46 -6.53
CA LEU A 153 4.94 17.15 -5.12
C LEU A 153 3.59 16.43 -4.97
N TYR A 154 3.56 15.27 -4.32
CA TYR A 154 2.34 14.50 -4.21
C TYR A 154 2.13 13.87 -2.84
N ALA A 155 0.87 13.65 -2.50
CA ALA A 155 0.42 12.75 -1.44
C ALA A 155 -0.15 11.49 -2.06
N THR A 156 -0.03 10.37 -1.35
CA THR A 156 -0.53 9.06 -1.78
C THR A 156 -1.14 8.30 -0.62
N GLY A 157 -2.07 7.40 -0.92
CA GLY A 157 -2.66 6.52 0.08
C GLY A 157 -3.50 5.43 -0.56
N GLY A 158 -3.65 4.33 0.16
CA GLY A 158 -4.39 3.18 -0.33
C GLY A 158 -4.14 1.91 0.47
N TRP A 159 -4.30 0.79 -0.21
CA TRP A 159 -4.10 -0.52 0.35
C TRP A 159 -2.62 -0.93 0.36
N PHE A 160 -2.23 -1.61 1.43
CA PHE A 160 -0.94 -2.27 1.60
C PHE A 160 -1.19 -3.72 1.99
N GLY A 161 -0.44 -4.65 1.43
CA GLY A 161 -0.47 -6.04 1.84
C GLY A 161 0.92 -6.65 1.77
N SER A 162 1.22 -7.54 2.69
CA SER A 162 2.50 -8.22 2.75
C SER A 162 2.35 -9.65 3.23
N ASP A 163 3.23 -10.48 2.72
CA ASP A 163 3.40 -11.84 3.18
C ASP A 163 4.28 -11.82 4.44
N TYR A 164 3.73 -12.29 5.57
CA TYR A 164 4.40 -12.28 6.86
C TYR A 164 4.53 -13.70 7.42
N GLU A 165 5.75 -14.16 7.56
CA GLU A 165 6.04 -15.34 8.39
C GLU A 165 6.24 -14.88 9.85
N ARG A 166 5.31 -15.26 10.71
CA ARG A 166 5.41 -15.06 12.16
C ARG A 166 5.65 -16.36 12.86
N ARG A 167 6.56 -16.35 13.81
CA ARG A 167 6.89 -17.52 14.61
C ARG A 167 6.94 -17.17 16.09
N ILE A 168 6.31 -18.01 16.89
CA ILE A 168 6.43 -18.01 18.36
C ILE A 168 7.08 -19.35 18.75
N ASP A 169 8.22 -19.26 19.39
CA ASP A 169 8.89 -20.39 20.04
C ASP A 169 8.83 -20.18 21.57
N ASP A 170 8.13 -21.02 22.28
CA ASP A 170 8.10 -21.04 23.74
C ASP A 170 8.81 -22.29 24.28
N THR A 171 9.85 -22.06 25.07
CA THR A 171 10.60 -23.12 25.74
C THR A 171 10.63 -22.80 27.23
N THR A 172 9.49 -23.02 27.90
CA THR A 172 9.40 -22.79 29.35
C THR A 172 9.79 -24.05 30.12
N ILE A 173 10.73 -23.90 31.06
CA ILE A 173 11.09 -24.94 32.02
C ILE A 173 10.27 -24.73 33.29
N CYS A 174 9.30 -25.58 33.53
CA CYS A 174 8.55 -25.59 34.77
C CYS A 174 8.97 -26.77 35.68
N SER A 175 8.47 -26.81 36.91
CA SER A 175 8.68 -27.97 37.79
C SER A 175 8.07 -29.28 37.25
N CYS A 176 7.24 -29.21 36.23
CA CYS A 176 6.63 -30.35 35.53
C CYS A 176 7.48 -30.88 34.35
N GLY A 177 8.59 -30.20 34.02
CA GLY A 177 9.46 -30.53 32.87
C GLY A 177 9.62 -29.36 31.88
N THR A 178 10.14 -29.63 30.69
CA THR A 178 10.24 -28.66 29.61
C THR A 178 8.91 -28.63 28.87
N VAL A 179 8.26 -27.47 28.83
CA VAL A 179 7.09 -27.22 28.00
C VAL A 179 7.58 -26.61 26.70
N LEU A 180 7.24 -27.24 25.59
CA LEU A 180 7.56 -26.75 24.24
C LEU A 180 6.26 -26.35 23.54
N GLY A 181 6.14 -25.09 23.27
CA GLY A 181 5.11 -24.53 22.40
C GLY A 181 5.75 -23.97 21.14
N LYS A 182 5.22 -24.32 19.98
CA LYS A 182 5.62 -23.73 18.71
C LYS A 182 4.38 -23.37 17.91
N GLY A 183 4.31 -22.14 17.47
CA GLY A 183 3.29 -21.66 16.55
C GLY A 183 3.95 -20.88 15.43
N SER A 184 3.49 -21.07 14.22
CA SER A 184 3.83 -20.23 13.08
C SER A 184 2.57 -19.92 12.30
N ASN A 185 2.52 -18.75 11.75
CA ASN A 185 1.53 -18.32 10.79
C ASN A 185 2.25 -17.76 9.58
N ASP A 186 1.82 -18.16 8.40
CA ASP A 186 2.35 -17.73 7.11
C ASP A 186 1.13 -17.25 6.29
N ASP A 187 0.67 -16.04 6.62
CA ASP A 187 -0.53 -15.46 6.05
C ASP A 187 -0.21 -14.15 5.35
N PHE A 188 -0.95 -13.91 4.26
CA PHE A 188 -0.94 -12.62 3.59
C PHE A 188 -1.81 -11.64 4.38
N GLU A 189 -1.20 -10.60 4.90
CA GLU A 189 -1.85 -9.59 5.73
C GLU A 189 -2.11 -8.31 4.96
N SER A 190 -3.19 -7.65 5.32
CA SER A 190 -3.68 -6.45 4.66
C SER A 190 -3.81 -5.30 5.62
N GLY A 191 -3.62 -4.10 5.10
CA GLY A 191 -3.80 -2.88 5.85
C GLY A 191 -3.85 -1.68 4.93
N TYR A 192 -3.46 -0.53 5.43
CA TYR A 192 -3.42 0.70 4.66
C TYR A 192 -2.02 1.32 4.66
N THR A 193 -1.79 2.16 3.66
CA THR A 193 -0.59 3.00 3.59
C THR A 193 -0.97 4.42 3.22
N VAL A 194 -0.24 5.37 3.79
CA VAL A 194 -0.31 6.79 3.47
C VAL A 194 1.10 7.36 3.37
N GLY A 195 1.27 8.35 2.52
CA GLY A 195 2.58 8.95 2.37
C GLY A 195 2.62 10.10 1.38
N GLY A 196 3.80 10.40 0.91
CA GLY A 196 4.02 11.46 -0.06
C GLY A 196 5.43 11.44 -0.62
N GLY A 197 5.62 12.19 -1.69
CA GLY A 197 6.91 12.23 -2.34
C GLY A 197 7.10 13.43 -3.23
N LEU A 198 8.33 13.55 -3.68
CA LEU A 198 8.76 14.53 -4.65
C LEU A 198 9.33 13.79 -5.86
N GLU A 199 8.86 14.14 -7.05
CA GLU A 199 9.29 13.54 -8.32
C GLU A 199 9.83 14.64 -9.24
N TRP A 200 10.96 14.38 -9.90
CA TRP A 200 11.62 15.29 -10.80
C TRP A 200 11.78 14.65 -12.19
N LEU A 201 11.17 15.25 -13.18
CA LEU A 201 11.29 14.89 -14.59
C LEU A 201 12.58 15.52 -15.16
N PHE A 202 13.67 14.75 -15.25
CA PHE A 202 14.96 15.25 -15.72
C PHE A 202 15.18 15.05 -17.23
N ARG A 203 14.34 14.23 -17.87
CA ARG A 203 14.23 14.04 -19.33
C ARG A 203 12.78 13.76 -19.70
N ASP A 204 12.42 13.91 -20.95
CA ASP A 204 11.07 13.81 -21.49
C ASP A 204 10.29 12.58 -20.98
N HIS A 205 10.98 11.48 -20.75
CA HIS A 205 10.39 10.20 -20.34
C HIS A 205 10.93 9.66 -19.01
N TRP A 206 11.91 10.32 -18.40
CA TRP A 206 12.55 9.79 -17.19
C TRP A 206 12.37 10.72 -16.00
N SER A 207 11.89 10.16 -14.91
CA SER A 207 11.81 10.89 -13.64
C SER A 207 12.49 10.13 -12.50
N LEU A 208 13.05 10.91 -11.58
CA LEU A 208 13.55 10.45 -10.29
C LEU A 208 12.56 10.84 -9.22
N ARG A 209 12.31 9.96 -8.26
CA ARG A 209 11.47 10.25 -7.11
C ARG A 209 12.11 9.86 -5.79
N ILE A 210 11.73 10.58 -4.75
CA ILE A 210 11.90 10.17 -3.35
C ILE A 210 10.52 10.12 -2.73
N GLU A 211 10.23 9.06 -1.97
CA GLU A 211 8.92 8.80 -1.40
C GLU A 211 9.08 8.31 0.04
N TYR A 212 8.20 8.78 0.90
CA TYR A 212 7.99 8.28 2.25
C TYR A 212 6.60 7.65 2.33
N LEU A 213 6.52 6.48 2.94
CA LEU A 213 5.29 5.75 3.21
C LEU A 213 5.25 5.35 4.69
N TYR A 214 4.12 5.56 5.31
CA TYR A 214 3.70 4.89 6.54
C TYR A 214 2.73 3.78 6.16
N PHE A 215 2.83 2.62 6.78
CA PHE A 215 1.85 1.54 6.63
C PHE A 215 1.47 1.00 8.00
N ASN A 216 0.25 0.47 8.09
CA ASN A 216 -0.26 -0.22 9.25
C ASN A 216 -1.07 -1.43 8.76
N LEU A 217 -0.77 -2.59 9.32
CA LEU A 217 -1.44 -3.86 9.00
C LEU A 217 -2.54 -4.15 10.02
N GLU A 218 -3.56 -4.89 9.60
CA GLU A 218 -4.60 -5.36 10.49
C GLU A 218 -4.03 -6.40 11.46
N ASN A 219 -4.58 -6.42 12.69
CA ASN A 219 -4.13 -7.30 13.75
C ASN A 219 -4.24 -8.77 13.35
N SER A 220 -3.20 -9.53 13.60
CA SER A 220 -3.09 -10.95 13.32
C SER A 220 -2.94 -11.77 14.60
N THR A 221 -3.26 -13.05 14.51
CA THR A 221 -3.19 -13.95 15.66
C THR A 221 -2.47 -15.24 15.32
N VAL A 222 -1.45 -15.55 16.10
CA VAL A 222 -0.71 -16.83 16.02
C VAL A 222 -1.21 -17.77 17.13
N ASN A 223 -1.58 -18.99 16.72
CA ASN A 223 -2.01 -20.04 17.65
C ASN A 223 -0.80 -20.93 18.00
N VAL A 224 -0.53 -21.04 19.30
CA VAL A 224 0.58 -21.83 19.84
C VAL A 224 0.04 -23.03 20.60
N PRO A 225 0.06 -24.23 20.02
CA PRO A 225 -0.30 -25.44 20.77
C PRO A 225 0.81 -25.78 21.76
N VAL A 226 0.45 -25.89 23.02
CA VAL A 226 1.35 -26.25 24.11
C VAL A 226 1.00 -27.63 24.64
N PHE A 227 2.00 -28.50 24.69
CA PHE A 227 1.77 -29.89 25.16
C PHE A 227 1.17 -29.92 26.56
N GLN A 228 0.04 -30.63 26.72
CA GLN A 228 -0.76 -30.80 27.95
C GLN A 228 -1.47 -29.54 28.50
N SER A 229 -1.30 -28.36 27.85
CA SER A 229 -1.86 -27.10 28.36
C SER A 229 -2.90 -26.46 27.45
N GLY A 230 -3.08 -26.98 26.24
CA GLY A 230 -4.02 -26.42 25.24
C GLY A 230 -3.35 -25.50 24.20
N THR A 231 -4.15 -24.66 23.57
CA THR A 231 -3.67 -23.70 22.56
C THR A 231 -3.76 -22.31 23.14
N PHE A 232 -2.68 -21.55 23.02
CA PHE A 232 -2.57 -20.15 23.43
C PHE A 232 -2.48 -19.24 22.21
N ARG A 233 -3.03 -18.05 22.30
CA ARG A 233 -3.09 -17.08 21.22
C ARG A 233 -2.18 -15.90 21.51
N PHE A 234 -1.40 -15.52 20.51
CA PHE A 234 -0.60 -14.29 20.52
C PHE A 234 -1.10 -13.37 19.41
N GLY A 235 -1.48 -12.15 19.79
CA GLY A 235 -1.86 -11.09 18.85
C GLY A 235 -0.62 -10.32 18.41
N PHE A 236 -0.60 -9.92 17.14
CA PHE A 236 0.42 -9.07 16.53
C PHE A 236 -0.24 -7.84 15.93
N ASP A 237 0.39 -6.71 16.17
CA ASP A 237 0.03 -5.41 15.58
C ASP A 237 1.30 -4.82 14.97
N ASP A 238 1.29 -4.58 13.67
CA ASP A 238 2.48 -4.19 12.93
C ASP A 238 2.24 -2.89 12.18
N ASP A 239 3.10 -1.93 12.40
CA ASP A 239 3.19 -0.73 11.59
C ASP A 239 4.64 -0.36 11.30
N GLY A 240 4.84 0.54 10.34
CA GLY A 240 6.20 0.91 9.99
C GLY A 240 6.30 1.99 8.92
N HIS A 241 7.54 2.37 8.67
CA HIS A 241 7.90 3.46 7.81
C HIS A 241 8.84 2.99 6.70
N ILE A 242 8.64 3.51 5.49
CA ILE A 242 9.51 3.23 4.33
C ILE A 242 9.96 4.57 3.74
N VAL A 243 11.26 4.74 3.54
CA VAL A 243 11.83 5.77 2.67
C VAL A 243 12.47 5.10 1.48
N ARG A 244 12.07 5.51 0.27
CA ARG A 244 12.59 4.91 -0.96
C ARG A 244 12.84 5.93 -2.06
N GLY A 245 13.87 5.68 -2.87
CA GLY A 245 14.11 6.35 -4.13
C GLY A 245 13.61 5.51 -5.29
N GLY A 246 13.16 6.15 -6.37
CA GLY A 246 12.67 5.44 -7.55
C GLY A 246 13.07 6.12 -8.85
N LEU A 247 13.16 5.31 -9.90
CA LEU A 247 13.37 5.75 -11.27
C LEU A 247 12.17 5.28 -12.10
N ASN A 248 11.48 6.22 -12.75
CA ASN A 248 10.35 5.94 -13.62
C ASN A 248 10.65 6.23 -15.07
N PHE A 249 10.07 5.43 -15.93
CA PHE A 249 9.96 5.68 -17.38
C PHE A 249 8.49 5.92 -17.73
N LYS A 250 8.22 7.07 -18.32
CA LYS A 250 6.89 7.52 -18.73
C LYS A 250 6.73 7.34 -20.25
N PHE A 251 5.55 6.84 -20.65
CA PHE A 251 5.18 6.66 -22.06
C PHE A 251 4.52 7.91 -22.66
#